data_da1177fdccd82eb521e6a8afd530aa7b
#
_entry.id   da1177fdccd82eb521e6a8afd530aa7b
#
_cell.length_a   1.000
_cell.length_b   1.000
_cell.length_c   1.000
_cell.angle_alpha   90.00
_cell.angle_beta   90.00
_cell.angle_gamma   90.00
#
_symmetry.space_group_name_H-M   'P 1'
#
loop_
_entity.id
_entity.type
_entity.pdbx_description
1 polymer ?
#
loop_
_entity_poly.entity_id
_entity_poly.type
_entity_poly.pdbx_seq_one_letter_code
_entity_poly.pdbx_strand_id
1 'polypeptide(L)'
;MRTNLLIVLFLLLTQMVSAANEVLVNGIYYRFDSSKKEAEVTNGPNSNVSIFDNTSLTYYTNTITIPQSVTYNGVTYKVTSIGENAFAVNRRLKKVNLPESVVSIQENAFTCCDDMQSIYIPKSVKYIEYGAFYGCIGLNSVVVDKDNKNYDSRNNCNGIIETETSELIFGNQNTKIPFGVTRIGAWAFAGETLLTTVDIPNSVTSIGSWAFEESGLESMEMPNSIIALGTNVFMHCRNMETLVFSESLEIIPAFLLNQCHALKSIIIPASVKVVEEYALAYSNNVESITFLSTTPPAIFPASFEELGYNYTITIHVPEGCRDAYENSTVGQTFTNIVDDVKISTGISNVTFSNTDTESRIFRLNGTRVSSLQKGINIVNGKKVMVKNHGSK
;
A
#
# COMPACT_ATOMS: atom_id res chain seq x y z
N MET A 1 4.34 -41.06 -14.83
CA MET A 1 4.83 -40.12 -15.86
C MET A 1 3.80 -39.72 -16.91
N ARG A 2 2.83 -40.57 -17.30
CA ARG A 2 1.81 -40.21 -18.33
C ARG A 2 0.67 -39.31 -17.82
N THR A 3 0.33 -39.32 -16.53
CA THR A 3 -0.74 -38.53 -15.95
C THR A 3 -0.38 -37.04 -15.80
N ASN A 4 0.88 -36.72 -15.49
CA ASN A 4 1.31 -35.32 -15.37
C ASN A 4 1.44 -34.59 -16.71
N LEU A 5 1.69 -35.32 -17.79
CA LEU A 5 1.77 -34.77 -19.15
C LEU A 5 0.39 -34.36 -19.68
N LEU A 6 -0.66 -35.10 -19.30
CA LEU A 6 -2.05 -34.80 -19.67
C LEU A 6 -2.59 -33.56 -18.94
N ILE A 7 -2.23 -33.38 -17.66
CA ILE A 7 -2.64 -32.19 -16.88
C ILE A 7 -1.92 -30.94 -17.38
N VAL A 8 -0.63 -31.01 -17.69
CA VAL A 8 0.12 -29.89 -18.28
C VAL A 8 -0.39 -29.57 -19.70
N LEU A 9 -0.75 -30.57 -20.50
CA LEU A 9 -1.33 -30.36 -21.82
C LEU A 9 -2.75 -29.79 -21.75
N PHE A 10 -3.54 -30.15 -20.72
CA PHE A 10 -4.88 -29.60 -20.49
C PHE A 10 -4.81 -28.16 -20.00
N LEU A 11 -3.83 -27.79 -19.13
CA LEU A 11 -3.56 -26.42 -18.69
C LEU A 11 -3.01 -25.54 -19.83
N LEU A 12 -2.15 -26.09 -20.70
CA LEU A 12 -1.69 -25.40 -21.92
C LEU A 12 -2.81 -25.21 -22.95
N LEU A 13 -3.73 -26.17 -23.09
CA LEU A 13 -4.88 -26.06 -23.97
C LEU A 13 -5.92 -25.06 -23.44
N THR A 14 -6.10 -24.93 -22.12
CA THR A 14 -6.99 -23.90 -21.54
C THR A 14 -6.42 -22.50 -21.70
N GLN A 15 -5.09 -22.33 -21.62
CA GLN A 15 -4.44 -21.04 -21.92
C GLN A 15 -4.47 -20.68 -23.41
N MET A 16 -4.38 -21.65 -24.32
CA MET A 16 -4.48 -21.40 -25.77
C MET A 16 -5.92 -21.06 -26.24
N VAL A 17 -6.96 -21.49 -25.51
CA VAL A 17 -8.34 -21.18 -25.84
C VAL A 17 -8.72 -19.74 -25.44
N SER A 18 -8.05 -19.13 -24.48
CA SER A 18 -8.32 -17.75 -24.03
C SER A 18 -7.92 -16.68 -25.06
N ALA A 19 -6.83 -16.89 -25.82
CA ALA A 19 -6.32 -15.89 -26.78
C ALA A 19 -7.07 -15.87 -28.13
N ALA A 20 -7.92 -16.85 -28.43
CA ALA A 20 -8.48 -17.07 -29.77
C ALA A 20 -9.82 -16.33 -30.05
N ASN A 21 -10.41 -15.63 -29.06
CA ASN A 21 -11.76 -15.06 -29.18
C ASN A 21 -11.87 -13.56 -28.93
N GLU A 22 -10.77 -12.81 -28.96
CA GLU A 22 -10.78 -11.37 -28.78
C GLU A 22 -10.93 -10.66 -30.12
N VAL A 23 -11.93 -9.81 -30.21
CA VAL A 23 -12.32 -9.17 -31.47
C VAL A 23 -12.27 -7.66 -31.32
N LEU A 24 -11.59 -6.99 -32.24
CA LEU A 24 -11.57 -5.54 -32.33
C LEU A 24 -12.86 -5.01 -32.98
N VAL A 25 -13.65 -4.25 -32.24
CA VAL A 25 -14.83 -3.57 -32.78
C VAL A 25 -14.75 -2.08 -32.40
N ASN A 26 -14.79 -1.21 -33.41
CA ASN A 26 -14.72 0.24 -33.22
C ASN A 26 -13.56 0.74 -32.35
N GLY A 27 -12.40 0.09 -32.45
CA GLY A 27 -11.19 0.47 -31.72
C GLY A 27 -11.09 -0.06 -30.29
N ILE A 28 -12.00 -0.90 -29.85
CA ILE A 28 -12.00 -1.56 -28.55
C ILE A 28 -12.01 -3.08 -28.74
N TYR A 29 -11.16 -3.80 -28.01
CA TYR A 29 -11.16 -5.25 -28.00
C TYR A 29 -12.20 -5.81 -27.05
N TYR A 30 -12.88 -6.85 -27.49
CA TYR A 30 -13.95 -7.51 -26.72
C TYR A 30 -13.81 -9.02 -26.76
N ARG A 31 -14.16 -9.64 -25.65
CA ARG A 31 -14.50 -11.07 -25.55
C ARG A 31 -16.02 -11.20 -25.44
N PHE A 32 -16.62 -12.06 -26.24
CA PHE A 32 -18.07 -12.22 -26.30
C PHE A 32 -18.53 -13.51 -25.64
N ASP A 33 -19.50 -13.40 -24.73
CA ASP A 33 -20.27 -14.53 -24.20
C ASP A 33 -21.61 -14.63 -24.96
N SER A 34 -21.65 -15.53 -25.96
CA SER A 34 -22.85 -15.70 -26.79
C SER A 34 -24.04 -16.28 -26.01
N SER A 35 -23.79 -17.01 -24.93
CA SER A 35 -24.85 -17.62 -24.10
C SER A 35 -25.60 -16.59 -23.28
N LYS A 36 -24.88 -15.59 -22.75
CA LYS A 36 -25.44 -14.50 -21.95
C LYS A 36 -25.76 -13.24 -22.76
N LYS A 37 -25.24 -13.17 -24.00
CA LYS A 37 -25.23 -11.95 -24.83
C LYS A 37 -24.54 -10.79 -24.12
N GLU A 38 -23.40 -11.09 -23.49
CA GLU A 38 -22.57 -10.14 -22.79
C GLU A 38 -21.21 -10.00 -23.48
N ALA A 39 -20.61 -8.84 -23.33
CA ALA A 39 -19.27 -8.54 -23.81
C ALA A 39 -18.41 -7.99 -22.66
N GLU A 40 -17.17 -8.42 -22.65
CA GLU A 40 -16.13 -7.97 -21.78
C GLU A 40 -15.10 -7.17 -22.58
N VAL A 41 -14.70 -5.99 -22.09
CA VAL A 41 -13.59 -5.23 -22.67
C VAL A 41 -12.28 -5.93 -22.30
N THR A 42 -11.37 -6.10 -23.26
CA THR A 42 -10.08 -6.77 -23.05
C THR A 42 -8.91 -5.96 -23.58
N ASN A 43 -7.70 -6.44 -23.34
CA ASN A 43 -6.46 -5.84 -23.83
C ASN A 43 -6.10 -6.29 -25.27
N GLY A 44 -6.91 -7.12 -25.91
CA GLY A 44 -6.64 -7.68 -27.22
C GLY A 44 -5.59 -8.79 -27.19
N PRO A 45 -4.95 -9.09 -28.33
CA PRO A 45 -4.05 -10.23 -28.48
C PRO A 45 -2.80 -10.17 -27.60
N ASN A 46 -2.57 -9.08 -26.87
CA ASN A 46 -1.46 -8.91 -25.93
C ASN A 46 -1.89 -9.04 -24.46
N SER A 47 -2.91 -9.81 -24.17
CA SER A 47 -3.41 -10.07 -22.81
C SER A 47 -2.39 -10.65 -21.81
N ASN A 48 -1.21 -11.04 -22.28
CA ASN A 48 -0.08 -11.54 -21.47
C ASN A 48 0.96 -10.44 -21.15
N VAL A 49 0.53 -9.19 -21.02
CA VAL A 49 1.44 -8.09 -20.68
C VAL A 49 1.91 -8.25 -19.23
N SER A 50 3.20 -8.46 -19.08
CA SER A 50 3.83 -8.33 -17.77
C SER A 50 3.83 -6.84 -17.38
N ILE A 51 3.23 -6.49 -16.25
CA ILE A 51 3.29 -5.14 -15.67
C ILE A 51 4.74 -4.70 -15.38
N PHE A 52 5.66 -5.66 -15.29
CA PHE A 52 7.10 -5.45 -15.07
C PHE A 52 7.87 -5.23 -16.38
N ASP A 53 7.25 -5.48 -17.54
CA ASP A 53 7.87 -5.24 -18.83
C ASP A 53 7.58 -3.80 -19.26
N ASN A 54 8.59 -2.96 -19.28
CA ASN A 54 8.48 -1.50 -19.49
C ASN A 54 8.03 -1.13 -20.93
N THR A 55 7.40 -2.06 -21.64
CA THR A 55 6.82 -1.87 -22.97
C THR A 55 5.45 -1.23 -22.85
N SER A 56 5.38 0.09 -23.11
CA SER A 56 4.10 0.81 -23.18
C SER A 56 3.22 0.24 -24.29
N LEU A 57 2.06 -0.29 -23.93
CA LEU A 57 1.02 -0.62 -24.89
C LEU A 57 0.34 0.67 -25.36
N THR A 58 0.28 0.88 -26.65
CA THR A 58 -0.24 2.11 -27.24
C THR A 58 -1.61 1.93 -27.92
N TYR A 59 -2.32 0.85 -27.62
CA TYR A 59 -3.62 0.58 -28.27
C TYR A 59 -4.69 1.59 -27.89
N TYR A 60 -4.72 1.96 -26.62
CA TYR A 60 -5.67 2.90 -26.09
C TYR A 60 -4.98 4.22 -25.75
N THR A 61 -5.36 5.29 -26.41
CA THR A 61 -4.78 6.63 -26.17
C THR A 61 -5.89 7.65 -25.96
N ASN A 62 -5.56 8.74 -25.25
CA ASN A 62 -6.51 9.83 -25.00
C ASN A 62 -7.76 9.41 -24.22
N THR A 63 -8.95 9.63 -24.79
CA THR A 63 -10.22 9.30 -24.14
C THR A 63 -10.89 8.15 -24.87
N ILE A 64 -11.23 7.12 -24.12
CA ILE A 64 -12.04 5.98 -24.59
C ILE A 64 -13.44 6.10 -24.01
N THR A 65 -14.46 5.94 -24.86
CA THR A 65 -15.85 5.82 -24.42
C THR A 65 -16.35 4.42 -24.73
N ILE A 66 -16.61 3.65 -23.69
CA ILE A 66 -17.12 2.29 -23.80
C ILE A 66 -18.62 2.37 -24.02
N PRO A 67 -19.17 1.77 -25.09
CA PRO A 67 -20.61 1.77 -25.35
C PRO A 67 -21.36 0.83 -24.39
N GLN A 68 -22.65 1.06 -24.16
CA GLN A 68 -23.49 0.14 -23.36
C GLN A 68 -23.66 -1.24 -24.01
N SER A 69 -23.55 -1.29 -25.32
CA SER A 69 -23.63 -2.53 -26.10
C SER A 69 -22.82 -2.44 -27.38
N VAL A 70 -22.41 -3.58 -27.88
CA VAL A 70 -21.64 -3.73 -29.12
C VAL A 70 -22.28 -4.79 -30.00
N THR A 71 -22.32 -4.57 -31.32
CA THR A 71 -22.84 -5.53 -32.27
C THR A 71 -21.69 -6.23 -32.98
N TYR A 72 -21.73 -7.56 -32.97
CA TYR A 72 -20.75 -8.41 -33.65
C TYR A 72 -21.50 -9.56 -34.34
N ASN A 73 -21.19 -9.81 -35.61
CA ASN A 73 -21.84 -10.84 -36.45
C ASN A 73 -23.39 -10.82 -36.38
N GLY A 74 -23.99 -9.59 -36.37
CA GLY A 74 -25.44 -9.40 -36.34
C GLY A 74 -26.09 -9.62 -34.97
N VAL A 75 -25.30 -9.95 -33.93
CA VAL A 75 -25.79 -10.11 -32.54
C VAL A 75 -25.34 -8.90 -31.71
N THR A 76 -26.25 -8.36 -30.93
CA THR A 76 -25.96 -7.28 -29.98
C THR A 76 -25.67 -7.86 -28.61
N TYR A 77 -24.51 -7.46 -28.04
CA TYR A 77 -24.00 -7.88 -26.75
C TYR A 77 -23.96 -6.68 -25.81
N LYS A 78 -24.44 -6.85 -24.59
CA LYS A 78 -24.34 -5.83 -23.53
C LYS A 78 -22.92 -5.82 -22.97
N VAL A 79 -22.27 -4.66 -22.86
CA VAL A 79 -20.94 -4.56 -22.25
C VAL A 79 -21.11 -4.52 -20.74
N THR A 80 -20.69 -5.59 -20.06
CA THR A 80 -20.94 -5.80 -18.62
C THR A 80 -19.67 -5.80 -17.77
N SER A 81 -18.49 -5.97 -18.37
CA SER A 81 -17.25 -5.99 -17.60
C SER A 81 -16.07 -5.29 -18.31
N ILE A 82 -15.21 -4.74 -17.49
CA ILE A 82 -13.84 -4.38 -17.85
C ILE A 82 -12.97 -5.56 -17.38
N GLY A 83 -12.42 -6.30 -18.32
CA GLY A 83 -11.70 -7.53 -18.03
C GLY A 83 -10.35 -7.33 -17.37
N GLU A 84 -9.78 -8.43 -16.93
CA GLU A 84 -8.43 -8.48 -16.36
C GLU A 84 -7.42 -7.87 -17.33
N ASN A 85 -6.57 -6.97 -16.83
CA ASN A 85 -5.56 -6.23 -17.59
C ASN A 85 -6.10 -5.44 -18.82
N ALA A 86 -7.41 -5.17 -18.93
CA ALA A 86 -8.03 -4.61 -20.14
C ALA A 86 -7.36 -3.34 -20.66
N PHE A 87 -6.94 -2.45 -19.77
CA PHE A 87 -6.23 -1.21 -20.09
C PHE A 87 -4.83 -1.16 -19.46
N ALA A 88 -4.32 -2.27 -18.91
CA ALA A 88 -3.03 -2.28 -18.22
C ALA A 88 -1.91 -1.70 -19.10
N VAL A 89 -1.03 -0.90 -18.47
CA VAL A 89 0.17 -0.28 -19.10
C VAL A 89 -0.13 0.64 -20.30
N ASN A 90 -1.38 1.07 -20.46
CA ASN A 90 -1.74 2.08 -21.46
C ASN A 90 -1.41 3.49 -20.94
N ARG A 91 -0.13 3.81 -20.85
CA ARG A 91 0.41 5.04 -20.24
C ARG A 91 -0.07 6.34 -20.87
N ARG A 92 -0.65 6.32 -22.11
CA ARG A 92 -1.20 7.49 -22.81
C ARG A 92 -2.72 7.59 -22.71
N LEU A 93 -3.37 6.69 -22.00
CA LEU A 93 -4.80 6.72 -21.77
C LEU A 93 -5.13 7.81 -20.76
N LYS A 94 -5.90 8.84 -21.16
CA LYS A 94 -6.20 10.00 -20.29
C LYS A 94 -7.51 9.85 -19.54
N LYS A 95 -8.47 9.12 -20.11
CA LYS A 95 -9.80 8.95 -19.53
C LYS A 95 -10.50 7.74 -20.12
N VAL A 96 -11.25 7.03 -19.29
CA VAL A 96 -12.22 6.02 -19.73
C VAL A 96 -13.61 6.40 -19.21
N ASN A 97 -14.57 6.53 -20.14
CA ASN A 97 -15.96 6.73 -19.81
C ASN A 97 -16.65 5.36 -19.74
N LEU A 98 -17.02 4.94 -18.54
CA LEU A 98 -17.71 3.68 -18.28
C LEU A 98 -19.21 3.86 -18.46
N PRO A 99 -19.93 2.95 -19.18
CA PRO A 99 -21.38 3.01 -19.32
C PRO A 99 -22.09 2.42 -18.10
N GLU A 100 -23.37 2.76 -17.93
CA GLU A 100 -24.24 2.20 -16.89
C GLU A 100 -24.56 0.70 -17.05
N SER A 101 -23.94 0.05 -18.00
CA SER A 101 -24.06 -1.39 -18.20
C SER A 101 -22.95 -2.19 -17.53
N VAL A 102 -21.83 -1.54 -17.18
CA VAL A 102 -20.68 -2.19 -16.54
C VAL A 102 -21.02 -2.54 -15.09
N VAL A 103 -20.78 -3.81 -14.73
CA VAL A 103 -21.06 -4.40 -13.42
C VAL A 103 -19.77 -4.72 -12.67
N SER A 104 -18.69 -5.05 -13.41
CA SER A 104 -17.41 -5.42 -12.81
C SER A 104 -16.23 -4.73 -13.47
N ILE A 105 -15.24 -4.40 -12.65
CA ILE A 105 -13.89 -3.98 -13.03
C ILE A 105 -12.95 -5.02 -12.43
N GLN A 106 -12.29 -5.80 -13.29
CA GLN A 106 -11.51 -6.96 -12.86
C GLN A 106 -10.09 -6.57 -12.47
N GLU A 107 -9.33 -7.58 -12.02
CA GLU A 107 -7.96 -7.43 -11.53
C GLU A 107 -7.08 -6.69 -12.54
N ASN A 108 -6.29 -5.74 -12.05
CA ASN A 108 -5.32 -4.96 -12.84
C ASN A 108 -5.92 -4.22 -14.06
N ALA A 109 -7.24 -4.04 -14.15
CA ALA A 109 -7.92 -3.49 -15.33
C ALA A 109 -7.33 -2.19 -15.86
N PHE A 110 -6.84 -1.30 -14.98
CA PHE A 110 -6.23 -0.01 -15.32
C PHE A 110 -4.80 0.13 -14.79
N THR A 111 -4.16 -0.95 -14.37
CA THR A 111 -2.81 -0.90 -13.81
C THR A 111 -1.83 -0.10 -14.69
N CYS A 112 -1.06 0.82 -14.07
CA CYS A 112 -0.06 1.65 -14.74
C CYS A 112 -0.61 2.46 -15.93
N CYS A 113 -1.84 2.99 -15.82
CA CYS A 113 -2.37 4.00 -16.71
C CYS A 113 -1.91 5.40 -16.26
N ASP A 114 -0.61 5.70 -16.44
CA ASP A 114 0.08 6.85 -15.83
C ASP A 114 -0.54 8.21 -16.17
N ASP A 115 -1.07 8.38 -17.40
CA ASP A 115 -1.68 9.65 -17.86
C ASP A 115 -3.18 9.74 -17.53
N MET A 116 -3.79 8.71 -16.94
CA MET A 116 -5.22 8.71 -16.64
C MET A 116 -5.55 9.72 -15.54
N GLN A 117 -6.32 10.75 -15.87
CA GLN A 117 -6.56 11.90 -14.97
C GLN A 117 -7.80 11.75 -14.09
N SER A 118 -8.80 11.04 -14.58
CA SER A 118 -10.06 10.89 -13.85
C SER A 118 -10.78 9.61 -14.18
N ILE A 119 -11.49 9.07 -13.19
CA ILE A 119 -12.42 7.96 -13.33
C ILE A 119 -13.73 8.28 -12.63
N TYR A 120 -14.84 7.93 -13.29
CA TYR A 120 -16.18 7.94 -12.70
C TYR A 120 -16.70 6.50 -12.66
N ILE A 121 -17.04 6.03 -11.45
CA ILE A 121 -17.57 4.69 -11.20
C ILE A 121 -19.10 4.76 -11.23
N PRO A 122 -19.76 4.16 -12.23
CA PRO A 122 -21.22 4.20 -12.35
C PRO A 122 -21.92 3.46 -11.20
N LYS A 123 -23.20 3.76 -10.99
CA LYS A 123 -24.03 3.08 -9.97
C LYS A 123 -24.23 1.58 -10.21
N SER A 124 -24.01 1.12 -11.45
CA SER A 124 -24.13 -0.27 -11.85
C SER A 124 -22.98 -1.15 -11.40
N VAL A 125 -21.79 -0.56 -11.10
CA VAL A 125 -20.60 -1.31 -10.69
C VAL A 125 -20.81 -1.90 -9.30
N LYS A 126 -20.65 -3.23 -9.23
CA LYS A 126 -20.81 -4.03 -8.01
C LYS A 126 -19.53 -4.67 -7.53
N TYR A 127 -18.55 -4.86 -8.44
CA TYR A 127 -17.31 -5.54 -8.15
C TYR A 127 -16.15 -4.73 -8.72
N ILE A 128 -15.17 -4.42 -7.87
CA ILE A 128 -13.87 -3.86 -8.23
C ILE A 128 -12.84 -4.75 -7.58
N GLU A 129 -12.01 -5.40 -8.40
CA GLU A 129 -11.04 -6.36 -7.92
C GLU A 129 -9.71 -5.68 -7.54
N TYR A 130 -8.84 -6.43 -6.85
CA TYR A 130 -7.57 -5.91 -6.35
C TYR A 130 -6.67 -5.41 -7.49
N GLY A 131 -5.90 -4.38 -7.20
CA GLY A 131 -4.95 -3.82 -8.17
C GLY A 131 -5.59 -3.15 -9.38
N ALA A 132 -6.93 -3.05 -9.46
CA ALA A 132 -7.63 -2.49 -10.63
C ALA A 132 -7.08 -1.12 -11.08
N PHE A 133 -6.54 -0.32 -10.15
CA PHE A 133 -5.96 1.01 -10.40
C PHE A 133 -4.50 1.14 -9.90
N TYR A 134 -3.81 0.01 -9.71
CA TYR A 134 -2.41 0.03 -9.25
C TYR A 134 -1.53 0.94 -10.11
N GLY A 135 -0.76 1.82 -9.48
CA GLY A 135 0.19 2.68 -10.17
C GLY A 135 -0.42 3.68 -11.16
N CYS A 136 -1.70 4.04 -11.01
CA CYS A 136 -2.34 5.10 -11.81
C CYS A 136 -1.94 6.50 -11.32
N ILE A 137 -0.64 6.82 -11.32
CA ILE A 137 -0.05 8.02 -10.70
C ILE A 137 -0.63 9.36 -11.19
N GLY A 138 -1.21 9.39 -12.39
CA GLY A 138 -1.89 10.57 -12.95
C GLY A 138 -3.33 10.75 -12.47
N LEU A 139 -3.90 9.76 -11.75
CA LEU A 139 -5.33 9.74 -11.40
C LEU A 139 -5.63 10.73 -10.26
N ASN A 140 -6.02 11.94 -10.64
CA ASN A 140 -6.25 13.04 -9.70
C ASN A 140 -7.70 13.19 -9.24
N SER A 141 -8.64 12.58 -9.93
CA SER A 141 -10.07 12.68 -9.64
C SER A 141 -10.75 11.33 -9.72
N VAL A 142 -11.27 10.87 -8.59
CA VAL A 142 -12.01 9.62 -8.44
C VAL A 142 -13.37 9.94 -7.86
N VAL A 143 -14.42 9.61 -8.61
CA VAL A 143 -15.80 9.87 -8.21
C VAL A 143 -16.62 8.60 -8.38
N VAL A 144 -17.32 8.20 -7.33
CA VAL A 144 -18.32 7.14 -7.36
C VAL A 144 -19.71 7.79 -7.46
N ASP A 145 -20.58 7.25 -8.33
CA ASP A 145 -21.97 7.67 -8.44
C ASP A 145 -22.66 7.62 -7.06
N LYS A 146 -23.34 8.69 -6.68
CA LYS A 146 -24.03 8.82 -5.39
C LYS A 146 -25.11 7.73 -5.16
N ASP A 147 -25.62 7.13 -6.22
CA ASP A 147 -26.64 6.08 -6.18
C ASP A 147 -26.04 4.66 -6.26
N ASN A 148 -24.70 4.54 -6.33
CA ASN A 148 -24.02 3.25 -6.22
C ASN A 148 -24.27 2.68 -4.80
N LYS A 149 -24.60 1.38 -4.72
CA LYS A 149 -24.95 0.71 -3.45
C LYS A 149 -23.77 -0.06 -2.84
N ASN A 150 -22.74 -0.30 -3.63
CA ASN A 150 -21.59 -1.11 -3.24
C ASN A 150 -20.39 -0.24 -2.87
N TYR A 151 -20.25 0.92 -3.52
CA TYR A 151 -19.11 1.82 -3.36
C TYR A 151 -19.55 3.26 -3.16
N ASP A 152 -18.69 4.05 -2.53
CA ASP A 152 -18.89 5.50 -2.41
C ASP A 152 -17.55 6.26 -2.39
N SER A 153 -17.65 7.58 -2.60
CA SER A 153 -16.56 8.54 -2.42
C SER A 153 -16.99 9.58 -1.38
N ARG A 154 -17.48 9.12 -0.21
CA ARG A 154 -18.05 9.98 0.83
C ARG A 154 -17.11 11.13 1.19
N ASN A 155 -17.70 12.30 1.49
CA ASN A 155 -16.98 13.52 1.81
C ASN A 155 -16.04 14.00 0.69
N ASN A 156 -16.29 13.61 -0.56
CA ASN A 156 -15.40 13.89 -1.70
C ASN A 156 -13.95 13.45 -1.41
N CYS A 157 -13.79 12.26 -0.84
CA CYS A 157 -12.50 11.77 -0.37
C CYS A 157 -11.47 11.51 -1.46
N ASN A 158 -11.89 11.55 -2.73
CA ASN A 158 -11.06 11.25 -3.89
C ASN A 158 -10.46 9.82 -3.84
N GLY A 159 -11.27 8.88 -3.40
CA GLY A 159 -10.96 7.45 -3.29
C GLY A 159 -12.22 6.62 -3.49
N ILE A 160 -12.07 5.31 -3.47
CA ILE A 160 -13.18 4.35 -3.58
C ILE A 160 -13.29 3.60 -2.26
N ILE A 161 -14.45 3.70 -1.63
CA ILE A 161 -14.75 3.03 -0.36
C ILE A 161 -15.84 2.00 -0.62
N GLU A 162 -15.61 0.76 -0.18
CA GLU A 162 -16.63 -0.27 -0.16
C GLU A 162 -17.63 0.05 0.96
N THR A 163 -18.91 0.17 0.60
CA THR A 163 -19.94 0.70 1.52
C THR A 163 -20.24 -0.24 2.68
N GLU A 164 -20.29 -1.56 2.41
CA GLU A 164 -20.65 -2.58 3.40
C GLU A 164 -19.58 -2.74 4.49
N THR A 165 -18.32 -2.81 4.10
CA THR A 165 -17.18 -3.03 5.01
C THR A 165 -16.58 -1.76 5.55
N SER A 166 -16.86 -0.61 4.92
CA SER A 166 -16.17 0.66 5.15
C SER A 166 -14.65 0.57 4.92
N GLU A 167 -14.25 -0.26 3.94
CA GLU A 167 -12.87 -0.42 3.50
C GLU A 167 -12.54 0.55 2.36
N LEU A 168 -11.44 1.29 2.49
CA LEU A 168 -10.89 2.07 1.37
C LEU A 168 -10.15 1.10 0.46
N ILE A 169 -10.71 0.81 -0.71
CA ILE A 169 -10.14 -0.13 -1.69
C ILE A 169 -9.22 0.53 -2.70
N PHE A 170 -9.33 1.85 -2.89
CA PHE A 170 -8.43 2.64 -3.71
C PHE A 170 -8.31 4.07 -3.19
N GLY A 171 -7.08 4.58 -3.16
CA GLY A 171 -6.72 5.97 -2.91
C GLY A 171 -5.53 6.40 -3.75
N ASN A 172 -5.32 7.71 -3.85
CA ASN A 172 -4.21 8.34 -4.57
C ASN A 172 -3.58 9.46 -3.73
N GLN A 173 -2.59 10.18 -4.27
CA GLN A 173 -1.90 11.28 -3.57
C GLN A 173 -2.82 12.40 -3.07
N ASN A 174 -4.04 12.52 -3.57
CA ASN A 174 -5.01 13.54 -3.16
C ASN A 174 -6.11 12.99 -2.24
N THR A 175 -6.07 11.70 -1.92
CA THR A 175 -7.10 11.07 -1.08
C THR A 175 -7.04 11.58 0.34
N LYS A 176 -8.20 11.98 0.86
CA LYS A 176 -8.41 12.30 2.26
C LYS A 176 -9.27 11.22 2.88
N ILE A 177 -8.65 10.32 3.63
CA ILE A 177 -9.37 9.19 4.25
C ILE A 177 -10.41 9.73 5.24
N PRO A 178 -11.72 9.55 5.00
CA PRO A 178 -12.73 10.11 5.89
C PRO A 178 -12.85 9.29 7.17
N PHE A 179 -13.23 9.99 8.26
CA PHE A 179 -13.63 9.30 9.49
C PHE A 179 -14.80 8.34 9.18
N GLY A 180 -14.73 7.13 9.74
CA GLY A 180 -15.68 6.05 9.48
C GLY A 180 -15.16 5.01 8.49
N VAL A 181 -14.03 5.27 7.80
CA VAL A 181 -13.25 4.21 7.18
C VAL A 181 -12.62 3.39 8.30
N THR A 182 -12.82 2.07 8.27
CA THR A 182 -12.35 1.14 9.32
C THR A 182 -11.13 0.35 8.90
N ARG A 183 -10.87 0.27 7.60
CA ARG A 183 -9.76 -0.49 7.02
C ARG A 183 -9.21 0.20 5.77
N ILE A 184 -7.90 0.19 5.61
CA ILE A 184 -7.24 0.44 4.33
C ILE A 184 -7.04 -0.92 3.66
N GLY A 185 -7.62 -1.11 2.49
CA GLY A 185 -7.63 -2.36 1.78
C GLY A 185 -6.26 -2.79 1.23
N ALA A 186 -6.18 -4.03 0.80
CA ALA A 186 -5.00 -4.49 0.09
C ALA A 186 -4.81 -3.69 -1.21
N TRP A 187 -3.56 -3.31 -1.52
CA TRP A 187 -3.17 -2.54 -2.72
C TRP A 187 -3.77 -1.13 -2.79
N ALA A 188 -4.40 -0.61 -1.74
CA ALA A 188 -5.20 0.62 -1.80
C ALA A 188 -4.43 1.86 -2.28
N PHE A 189 -3.15 1.98 -1.97
CA PHE A 189 -2.25 3.06 -2.40
C PHE A 189 -0.98 2.52 -3.07
N ALA A 190 -1.00 1.27 -3.52
CA ALA A 190 0.16 0.64 -4.10
C ALA A 190 0.54 1.30 -5.44
N GLY A 191 1.84 1.51 -5.65
CA GLY A 191 2.37 2.17 -6.84
C GLY A 191 2.13 3.69 -6.89
N GLU A 192 1.55 4.31 -5.86
CA GLU A 192 1.31 5.77 -5.80
C GLU A 192 2.60 6.53 -5.45
N THR A 193 3.51 6.60 -6.40
CA THR A 193 4.86 7.17 -6.22
C THR A 193 4.87 8.68 -5.90
N LEU A 194 3.76 9.37 -6.11
CA LEU A 194 3.58 10.78 -5.76
C LEU A 194 2.95 10.99 -4.38
N LEU A 195 2.53 9.92 -3.69
CA LEU A 195 2.01 9.98 -2.33
C LEU A 195 3.16 10.11 -1.33
N THR A 196 3.44 11.31 -0.82
CA THR A 196 4.54 11.53 0.12
C THR A 196 4.11 11.44 1.59
N THR A 197 2.85 11.71 1.89
CA THR A 197 2.27 11.63 3.24
C THR A 197 0.82 11.19 3.17
N VAL A 198 0.32 10.56 4.23
CA VAL A 198 -1.09 10.20 4.37
C VAL A 198 -1.54 10.35 5.82
N ASP A 199 -2.69 11.01 6.02
CA ASP A 199 -3.33 11.12 7.34
C ASP A 199 -4.32 9.97 7.52
N ILE A 200 -4.05 9.09 8.49
CA ILE A 200 -4.92 7.95 8.80
C ILE A 200 -5.79 8.30 10.02
N PRO A 201 -7.13 8.34 9.88
CA PRO A 201 -8.03 8.65 10.99
C PRO A 201 -8.08 7.52 12.03
N ASN A 202 -8.37 7.86 13.30
CA ASN A 202 -8.49 6.91 14.40
C ASN A 202 -9.64 5.89 14.26
N SER A 203 -10.45 5.98 13.20
CA SER A 203 -11.45 4.96 12.87
C SER A 203 -10.83 3.74 12.18
N VAL A 204 -9.63 3.88 11.60
CA VAL A 204 -8.93 2.79 10.92
C VAL A 204 -8.28 1.88 11.95
N THR A 205 -8.58 0.58 11.87
CA THR A 205 -8.07 -0.44 12.78
C THR A 205 -7.09 -1.42 12.13
N SER A 206 -7.06 -1.45 10.80
CA SER A 206 -6.15 -2.34 10.06
C SER A 206 -5.75 -1.80 8.69
N ILE A 207 -4.57 -2.23 8.23
CA ILE A 207 -4.04 -1.94 6.90
C ILE A 207 -3.77 -3.27 6.20
N GLY A 208 -4.30 -3.45 5.00
CA GLY A 208 -4.20 -4.66 4.19
C GLY A 208 -2.81 -4.86 3.58
N SER A 209 -2.56 -6.06 3.06
CA SER A 209 -1.29 -6.40 2.42
C SER A 209 -1.02 -5.53 1.19
N TRP A 210 0.24 -5.16 0.99
CA TRP A 210 0.71 -4.28 -0.10
C TRP A 210 0.01 -2.90 -0.16
N ALA A 211 -0.67 -2.46 0.90
CA ALA A 211 -1.50 -1.25 0.85
C ALA A 211 -0.75 0.02 0.40
N PHE A 212 0.53 0.13 0.69
CA PHE A 212 1.40 1.25 0.32
C PHE A 212 2.68 0.80 -0.42
N GLU A 213 2.67 -0.43 -0.96
CA GLU A 213 3.82 -0.94 -1.71
C GLU A 213 4.23 0.03 -2.81
N GLU A 214 5.55 0.26 -2.95
CA GLU A 214 6.13 1.14 -3.98
C GLU A 214 5.54 2.57 -3.98
N SER A 215 4.95 3.02 -2.87
CA SER A 215 4.49 4.40 -2.72
C SER A 215 5.65 5.37 -2.47
N GLY A 216 5.42 6.65 -2.76
CA GLY A 216 6.38 7.72 -2.52
C GLY A 216 6.47 8.20 -1.07
N LEU A 217 5.89 7.48 -0.10
CA LEU A 217 5.84 7.88 1.29
C LEU A 217 7.22 8.19 1.86
N GLU A 218 7.38 9.41 2.37
CA GLU A 218 8.57 9.87 3.09
C GLU A 218 8.44 9.64 4.60
N SER A 219 7.21 9.73 5.12
CA SER A 219 6.93 9.49 6.53
C SER A 219 5.49 9.04 6.75
N MET A 220 5.29 8.24 7.81
CA MET A 220 3.96 7.87 8.29
C MET A 220 3.93 7.77 9.81
N GLU A 221 2.82 8.20 10.40
CA GLU A 221 2.47 7.91 11.79
C GLU A 221 1.19 7.05 11.81
N MET A 222 1.29 5.86 12.39
CA MET A 222 0.13 5.00 12.60
C MET A 222 -0.63 5.46 13.85
N PRO A 223 -1.94 5.73 13.78
CA PRO A 223 -2.74 5.97 14.98
C PRO A 223 -2.80 4.69 15.84
N ASN A 224 -2.93 4.87 17.16
CA ASN A 224 -3.00 3.74 18.10
C ASN A 224 -4.27 2.87 17.95
N SER A 225 -5.18 3.24 17.07
CA SER A 225 -6.31 2.41 16.66
C SER A 225 -5.90 1.24 15.76
N ILE A 226 -4.73 1.32 15.08
CA ILE A 226 -4.26 0.23 14.23
C ILE A 226 -3.70 -0.89 15.09
N ILE A 227 -4.35 -2.05 15.00
CA ILE A 227 -4.01 -3.28 15.74
C ILE A 227 -3.51 -4.40 14.83
N ALA A 228 -3.68 -4.26 13.51
CA ALA A 228 -3.28 -5.29 12.56
C ALA A 228 -2.75 -4.69 11.25
N LEU A 229 -1.69 -5.27 10.72
CA LEU A 229 -1.10 -5.00 9.42
C LEU A 229 -1.06 -6.29 8.59
N GLY A 230 -1.27 -6.17 7.30
CA GLY A 230 -0.97 -7.22 6.34
C GLY A 230 0.53 -7.33 6.06
N THR A 231 0.91 -8.28 5.24
CA THR A 231 2.30 -8.42 4.76
C THR A 231 2.62 -7.37 3.70
N ASN A 232 3.90 -7.04 3.52
CA ASN A 232 4.37 -6.18 2.42
C ASN A 232 3.81 -4.74 2.41
N VAL A 233 3.24 -4.25 3.52
CA VAL A 233 2.48 -2.98 3.53
C VAL A 233 3.30 -1.82 2.97
N PHE A 234 4.58 -1.69 3.32
CA PHE A 234 5.48 -0.63 2.86
C PHE A 234 6.66 -1.17 2.06
N MET A 235 6.53 -2.36 1.49
CA MET A 235 7.57 -2.93 0.64
C MET A 235 7.93 -1.95 -0.47
N HIS A 236 9.22 -1.75 -0.74
CA HIS A 236 9.72 -0.82 -1.76
C HIS A 236 9.38 0.67 -1.54
N CYS A 237 8.95 1.10 -0.34
CA CYS A 237 8.81 2.52 -0.02
C CYS A 237 10.21 3.16 0.12
N ARG A 238 10.88 3.36 -1.01
CA ARG A 238 12.31 3.73 -1.07
C ARG A 238 12.62 5.10 -0.50
N ASN A 239 11.61 5.96 -0.37
CA ASN A 239 11.73 7.33 0.16
C ASN A 239 11.39 7.41 1.65
N MET A 240 10.93 6.31 2.29
CA MET A 240 10.49 6.33 3.69
C MET A 240 11.68 6.56 4.63
N GLU A 241 11.73 7.75 5.20
CA GLU A 241 12.74 8.15 6.20
C GLU A 241 12.30 7.79 7.63
N THR A 242 10.98 7.88 7.91
CA THR A 242 10.43 7.66 9.26
C THR A 242 9.11 6.92 9.24
N LEU A 243 8.99 5.94 10.13
CA LEU A 243 7.75 5.25 10.43
C LEU A 243 7.53 5.21 11.94
N VAL A 244 6.37 5.71 12.39
CA VAL A 244 5.94 5.59 13.78
C VAL A 244 4.86 4.53 13.85
N PHE A 245 5.15 3.43 14.53
CA PHE A 245 4.19 2.35 14.72
C PHE A 245 3.10 2.70 15.73
N SER A 246 1.96 2.07 15.59
CA SER A 246 0.93 2.01 16.62
C SER A 246 1.47 1.33 17.90
N GLU A 247 1.22 1.92 19.06
CA GLU A 247 1.54 1.31 20.35
C GLU A 247 0.62 0.11 20.71
N SER A 248 -0.36 -0.18 19.87
CA SER A 248 -1.26 -1.34 19.99
C SER A 248 -0.87 -2.52 19.10
N LEU A 249 0.19 -2.38 18.30
CA LEU A 249 0.61 -3.42 17.37
C LEU A 249 1.40 -4.51 18.09
N GLU A 250 0.98 -5.77 17.98
CA GLU A 250 1.65 -6.91 18.60
C GLU A 250 2.60 -7.66 17.64
N ILE A 251 2.39 -7.54 16.35
CA ILE A 251 3.15 -8.26 15.31
C ILE A 251 3.63 -7.27 14.26
N ILE A 252 4.90 -7.31 13.93
CA ILE A 252 5.46 -6.72 12.72
C ILE A 252 5.48 -7.82 11.65
N PRO A 253 4.59 -7.74 10.64
CA PRO A 253 4.39 -8.81 9.69
C PRO A 253 5.54 -8.94 8.67
N ALA A 254 5.54 -10.07 7.97
CA ALA A 254 6.54 -10.38 6.97
C ALA A 254 6.63 -9.32 5.86
N PHE A 255 7.86 -9.02 5.44
CA PHE A 255 8.19 -8.06 4.37
C PHE A 255 7.67 -6.63 4.59
N LEU A 256 7.29 -6.24 5.82
CA LEU A 256 6.62 -4.96 6.11
C LEU A 256 7.38 -3.77 5.54
N LEU A 257 8.69 -3.68 5.79
CA LEU A 257 9.59 -2.59 5.40
C LEU A 257 10.73 -3.09 4.49
N ASN A 258 10.48 -4.14 3.73
CA ASN A 258 11.47 -4.69 2.82
C ASN A 258 11.87 -3.67 1.76
N GLN A 259 13.18 -3.45 1.56
CA GLN A 259 13.74 -2.48 0.61
C GLN A 259 13.35 -1.00 0.83
N CYS A 260 13.14 -0.58 2.08
CA CYS A 260 12.97 0.83 2.45
C CYS A 260 14.33 1.51 2.63
N HIS A 261 14.97 1.89 1.53
CA HIS A 261 16.37 2.32 1.52
C HIS A 261 16.64 3.68 2.17
N ALA A 262 15.65 4.57 2.34
CA ALA A 262 15.84 5.84 3.02
C ALA A 262 15.77 5.73 4.55
N LEU A 263 15.29 4.60 5.08
CA LEU A 263 15.12 4.36 6.51
C LEU A 263 16.47 4.20 7.19
N LYS A 264 16.76 5.04 8.21
CA LYS A 264 18.03 5.00 8.97
C LYS A 264 17.88 4.44 10.38
N SER A 265 16.70 4.61 10.95
CA SER A 265 16.43 4.09 12.28
C SER A 265 14.98 3.68 12.40
N ILE A 266 14.71 2.69 13.25
CA ILE A 266 13.36 2.23 13.54
C ILE A 266 13.17 2.05 15.04
N ILE A 267 11.98 2.40 15.52
CA ILE A 267 11.59 2.20 16.92
C ILE A 267 10.50 1.14 16.95
N ILE A 268 10.78 0.03 17.63
CA ILE A 268 9.87 -1.08 17.84
C ILE A 268 9.11 -0.85 19.16
N PRO A 269 7.78 -0.69 19.14
CA PRO A 269 6.97 -0.44 20.33
C PRO A 269 7.07 -1.57 21.35
N ALA A 270 6.82 -1.25 22.62
CA ALA A 270 6.81 -2.24 23.71
C ALA A 270 5.71 -3.30 23.56
N SER A 271 4.66 -3.02 22.80
CA SER A 271 3.57 -3.94 22.50
C SER A 271 3.97 -5.09 21.57
N VAL A 272 5.02 -4.91 20.76
CA VAL A 272 5.44 -5.89 19.76
C VAL A 272 6.05 -7.12 20.42
N LYS A 273 5.49 -8.27 20.11
CA LYS A 273 5.90 -9.59 20.60
C LYS A 273 6.61 -10.43 19.56
N VAL A 274 6.36 -10.14 18.27
CA VAL A 274 6.87 -10.93 17.14
C VAL A 274 7.29 -10.01 16.00
N VAL A 275 8.43 -10.32 15.39
CA VAL A 275 8.90 -9.75 14.11
C VAL A 275 9.05 -10.91 13.14
N GLU A 276 8.22 -10.91 12.09
CA GLU A 276 8.15 -12.01 11.14
C GLU A 276 9.25 -11.96 10.08
N GLU A 277 9.31 -12.98 9.23
CA GLU A 277 10.35 -13.15 8.22
C GLU A 277 10.45 -11.97 7.26
N TYR A 278 11.67 -11.56 6.95
CA TYR A 278 11.99 -10.48 6.02
C TYR A 278 11.35 -9.11 6.35
N ALA A 279 10.86 -8.93 7.57
CA ALA A 279 10.10 -7.73 7.96
C ALA A 279 10.82 -6.41 7.66
N LEU A 280 12.15 -6.36 7.84
CA LEU A 280 13.01 -5.22 7.56
C LEU A 280 14.16 -5.55 6.58
N ALA A 281 14.11 -6.71 5.93
CA ALA A 281 15.20 -7.17 5.08
C ALA A 281 15.48 -6.19 3.92
N TYR A 282 16.74 -6.14 3.50
CA TYR A 282 17.23 -5.32 2.39
C TYR A 282 17.09 -3.79 2.58
N SER A 283 16.78 -3.32 3.79
CA SER A 283 16.76 -1.88 4.12
C SER A 283 18.15 -1.41 4.54
N ASN A 284 19.05 -1.31 3.55
CA ASN A 284 20.52 -1.31 3.71
C ASN A 284 21.10 -0.08 4.42
N ASN A 285 20.32 0.98 4.64
CA ASN A 285 20.80 2.20 5.29
C ASN A 285 20.37 2.32 6.76
N VAL A 286 19.77 1.26 7.34
CA VAL A 286 19.44 1.24 8.76
C VAL A 286 20.71 1.16 9.60
N GLU A 287 20.88 2.14 10.48
CA GLU A 287 22.05 2.29 11.38
C GLU A 287 21.71 1.85 12.82
N SER A 288 20.42 1.94 13.21
CA SER A 288 19.99 1.60 14.57
C SER A 288 18.56 1.08 14.64
N ILE A 289 18.32 0.18 15.60
CA ILE A 289 16.97 -0.28 15.98
C ILE A 289 16.82 -0.06 17.49
N THR A 290 15.72 0.58 17.88
CA THR A 290 15.38 0.80 19.28
C THR A 290 14.20 -0.08 19.67
N PHE A 291 14.38 -0.97 20.62
CA PHE A 291 13.30 -1.74 21.23
C PHE A 291 12.84 -1.04 22.51
N LEU A 292 11.53 -0.83 22.65
CA LEU A 292 10.94 -0.22 23.84
C LEU A 292 10.44 -1.25 24.86
N SER A 293 10.41 -2.52 24.52
CA SER A 293 9.99 -3.60 25.43
C SER A 293 11.10 -3.99 26.38
N THR A 294 10.77 -4.23 27.66
CA THR A 294 11.71 -4.84 28.62
C THR A 294 11.87 -6.36 28.38
N THR A 295 10.98 -6.96 27.60
CA THR A 295 11.06 -8.35 27.17
C THR A 295 11.34 -8.40 25.68
N PRO A 296 12.42 -9.05 25.23
CA PRO A 296 12.74 -9.14 23.80
C PRO A 296 11.62 -9.80 23.00
N PRO A 297 11.22 -9.25 21.83
CA PRO A 297 10.30 -9.92 20.94
C PRO A 297 10.95 -11.17 20.33
N ALA A 298 10.12 -12.13 19.92
CA ALA A 298 10.57 -13.23 19.08
C ALA A 298 10.87 -12.71 17.67
N ILE A 299 12.07 -13.01 17.17
CA ILE A 299 12.52 -12.65 15.82
C ILE A 299 12.62 -13.94 15.00
N PHE A 300 11.94 -13.96 13.85
CA PHE A 300 12.01 -15.07 12.90
C PHE A 300 13.31 -15.01 12.09
N PRO A 301 13.78 -16.15 11.55
CA PRO A 301 14.90 -16.18 10.62
C PRO A 301 14.72 -15.18 9.47
N ALA A 302 15.80 -14.55 9.04
CA ALA A 302 15.83 -13.59 7.95
C ALA A 302 14.97 -12.30 8.15
N SER A 303 14.37 -12.04 9.34
CA SER A 303 13.62 -10.80 9.61
C SER A 303 14.44 -9.54 9.29
N PHE A 304 15.74 -9.62 9.43
CA PHE A 304 16.71 -8.54 9.23
C PHE A 304 17.79 -8.91 8.21
N GLU A 305 17.47 -9.77 7.24
CA GLU A 305 18.44 -10.21 6.23
C GLU A 305 18.94 -9.02 5.42
N GLU A 306 20.27 -8.97 5.22
CA GLU A 306 20.94 -7.88 4.51
C GLU A 306 20.57 -6.45 4.99
N LEU A 307 20.21 -6.31 6.26
CA LEU A 307 20.00 -5.02 6.89
C LEU A 307 21.38 -4.36 7.18
N GLY A 308 21.55 -3.10 6.77
CA GLY A 308 22.77 -2.34 7.09
C GLY A 308 24.04 -2.88 6.45
N TYR A 309 24.09 -3.05 5.16
CA TYR A 309 25.17 -3.71 4.37
C TYR A 309 26.61 -3.33 4.72
N ASN A 310 26.85 -2.14 5.28
CA ASN A 310 28.18 -1.61 5.58
C ASN A 310 28.35 -1.16 7.02
N TYR A 311 27.38 -1.35 7.91
CA TYR A 311 27.42 -0.78 9.26
C TYR A 311 27.08 -1.82 10.32
N THR A 312 27.78 -1.76 11.45
CA THR A 312 27.36 -2.49 12.65
C THR A 312 26.12 -1.80 13.19
N ILE A 313 24.94 -2.42 13.00
CA ILE A 313 23.69 -1.88 13.52
C ILE A 313 23.75 -1.82 15.04
N THR A 314 23.40 -0.67 15.60
CA THR A 314 23.27 -0.52 17.04
C THR A 314 21.85 -0.84 17.49
N ILE A 315 21.74 -1.79 18.40
CA ILE A 315 20.47 -2.14 19.04
C ILE A 315 20.38 -1.42 20.37
N HIS A 316 19.42 -0.52 20.49
CA HIS A 316 19.12 0.19 21.71
C HIS A 316 18.00 -0.52 22.46
N VAL A 317 18.21 -0.83 23.73
CA VAL A 317 17.26 -1.54 24.59
C VAL A 317 17.07 -0.79 25.90
N PRO A 318 15.99 -1.08 26.67
CA PRO A 318 15.76 -0.47 27.97
C PRO A 318 16.90 -0.69 28.96
N GLU A 319 17.18 0.35 29.78
CA GLU A 319 18.20 0.25 30.83
C GLU A 319 18.01 -1.02 31.69
N GLY A 320 19.07 -1.79 31.90
CA GLY A 320 19.08 -3.05 32.65
C GLY A 320 18.52 -4.27 31.90
N CYS A 321 18.14 -4.13 30.62
CA CYS A 321 17.62 -5.26 29.83
C CYS A 321 18.65 -5.91 28.90
N ARG A 322 19.90 -5.44 28.87
CA ARG A 322 20.93 -5.93 27.96
C ARG A 322 21.07 -7.46 27.97
N ASP A 323 21.25 -8.05 29.16
CA ASP A 323 21.42 -9.50 29.30
C ASP A 323 20.23 -10.29 28.74
N ALA A 324 19.00 -9.79 28.92
CA ALA A 324 17.82 -10.43 28.39
C ALA A 324 17.80 -10.43 26.86
N TYR A 325 18.23 -9.33 26.25
CA TYR A 325 18.32 -9.21 24.81
C TYR A 325 19.48 -10.01 24.21
N GLU A 326 20.65 -10.00 24.82
CA GLU A 326 21.80 -10.81 24.38
C GLU A 326 21.50 -12.32 24.41
N ASN A 327 20.70 -12.78 25.37
CA ASN A 327 20.29 -14.19 25.49
C ASN A 327 19.01 -14.55 24.69
N SER A 328 18.52 -13.64 23.83
CA SER A 328 17.33 -13.83 23.00
C SER A 328 17.69 -14.05 21.52
N THR A 329 16.66 -14.23 20.68
CA THR A 329 16.82 -14.26 19.21
C THR A 329 17.37 -12.93 18.66
N VAL A 330 17.17 -11.79 19.37
CA VAL A 330 17.79 -10.50 19.00
C VAL A 330 19.31 -10.59 19.12
N GLY A 331 19.83 -11.12 20.24
CA GLY A 331 21.27 -11.28 20.47
C GLY A 331 21.92 -12.33 19.57
N GLN A 332 21.16 -13.30 19.06
CA GLN A 332 21.63 -14.22 18.03
C GLN A 332 21.85 -13.54 16.68
N THR A 333 21.10 -12.45 16.41
CA THR A 333 21.16 -11.70 15.15
C THR A 333 22.13 -10.52 15.24
N PHE A 334 22.17 -9.82 16.37
CA PHE A 334 22.94 -8.57 16.56
C PHE A 334 23.92 -8.67 17.72
N THR A 335 25.15 -8.21 17.50
CA THR A 335 26.20 -8.24 18.51
C THR A 335 26.41 -6.91 19.23
N ASN A 336 25.94 -5.78 18.66
CA ASN A 336 26.12 -4.46 19.26
C ASN A 336 24.82 -4.02 19.96
N ILE A 337 24.64 -4.44 21.22
CA ILE A 337 23.47 -4.13 22.03
C ILE A 337 23.86 -3.16 23.16
N VAL A 338 23.13 -2.06 23.26
CA VAL A 338 23.34 -0.98 24.24
C VAL A 338 22.07 -0.76 25.03
N ASP A 339 22.14 -0.76 26.35
CA ASP A 339 21.02 -0.52 27.28
C ASP A 339 20.96 0.94 27.75
N ASP A 340 20.59 1.81 26.83
CA ASP A 340 20.55 3.27 27.03
C ASP A 340 19.15 3.88 26.91
N VAL A 341 18.11 3.07 26.72
CA VAL A 341 16.73 3.54 26.58
C VAL A 341 16.07 3.69 27.94
N LYS A 342 15.78 4.94 28.34
CA LYS A 342 15.04 5.23 29.56
C LYS A 342 13.56 5.07 29.35
N ILE A 343 12.95 4.04 29.93
CA ILE A 343 11.51 3.88 29.99
C ILE A 343 11.00 4.61 31.22
N SER A 344 10.28 5.70 31.02
CA SER A 344 9.60 6.35 32.15
C SER A 344 8.25 5.67 32.42
N THR A 345 8.09 5.16 33.62
CA THR A 345 6.82 4.66 34.16
C THR A 345 5.91 5.83 34.53
N GLY A 346 5.27 6.42 33.52
CA GLY A 346 4.38 7.58 33.69
C GLY A 346 4.73 8.65 32.66
N ILE A 347 3.74 9.42 32.19
CA ILE A 347 3.85 10.48 31.20
C ILE A 347 4.99 11.45 31.57
N SER A 348 6.21 11.15 31.17
CA SER A 348 7.36 12.01 31.40
C SER A 348 8.47 11.73 30.39
N ASN A 349 8.79 12.75 29.68
CA ASN A 349 9.96 13.12 28.88
C ASN A 349 11.06 12.08 28.70
N VAL A 350 11.23 11.57 27.50
CA VAL A 350 12.48 10.95 27.07
C VAL A 350 13.49 12.07 26.90
N THR A 351 14.52 12.13 27.77
CA THR A 351 15.64 13.05 27.64
C THR A 351 16.83 12.30 27.06
N PHE A 352 17.34 12.76 25.94
CA PHE A 352 18.54 12.24 25.32
C PHE A 352 19.68 13.26 25.49
N SER A 353 20.85 12.82 25.86
CA SER A 353 22.07 13.64 25.84
C SER A 353 22.56 13.77 24.40
N ASN A 354 22.79 14.99 23.97
CA ASN A 354 23.05 15.33 22.58
C ASN A 354 24.45 15.84 22.30
N THR A 355 25.01 15.37 21.22
CA THR A 355 25.92 16.13 20.38
C THR A 355 25.63 15.73 18.93
N ASP A 356 24.71 16.49 18.25
CA ASP A 356 24.89 16.76 16.83
C ASP A 356 23.86 17.75 16.26
N THR A 357 24.31 18.54 15.35
CA THR A 357 23.78 19.74 14.73
C THR A 357 22.79 19.43 13.63
N GLU A 358 21.67 20.12 13.65
CA GLU A 358 20.47 20.16 12.80
C GLU A 358 19.34 19.21 13.21
N SER A 359 18.54 19.69 14.18
CA SER A 359 17.35 18.98 14.64
C SER A 359 16.28 18.94 13.55
N ARG A 360 16.00 17.78 13.00
CA ARG A 360 14.79 17.57 12.18
C ARG A 360 13.61 17.37 13.10
N ILE A 361 12.67 18.33 13.11
CA ILE A 361 11.52 18.32 13.99
C ILE A 361 10.28 17.99 13.17
N PHE A 362 9.52 16.99 13.61
CA PHE A 362 8.25 16.60 13.02
C PHE A 362 7.14 16.64 14.06
N ARG A 363 5.92 16.92 13.66
CA ARG A 363 4.73 16.65 14.48
C ARG A 363 4.50 15.14 14.53
N LEU A 364 3.67 14.68 15.47
CA LEU A 364 3.22 13.28 15.51
C LEU A 364 2.55 12.81 14.20
N ASN A 365 2.04 13.71 13.39
CA ASN A 365 1.46 13.43 12.08
C ASN A 365 2.50 13.45 10.93
N GLY A 366 3.80 13.35 11.24
CA GLY A 366 4.87 13.33 10.25
C GLY A 366 5.17 14.67 9.58
N THR A 367 4.42 15.73 9.85
CA THR A 367 4.67 17.05 9.26
C THR A 367 5.97 17.64 9.79
N ARG A 368 6.96 17.91 8.93
CA ARG A 368 8.18 18.61 9.28
C ARG A 368 7.85 20.05 9.71
N VAL A 369 8.39 20.48 10.84
CA VAL A 369 8.22 21.84 11.37
C VAL A 369 9.58 22.45 11.68
N SER A 370 9.66 23.79 11.56
CA SER A 370 10.90 24.53 11.82
C SER A 370 11.20 24.74 13.31
N SER A 371 10.21 24.47 14.19
CA SER A 371 10.34 24.63 15.64
C SER A 371 9.40 23.68 16.37
N LEU A 372 9.74 23.39 17.63
CA LEU A 372 8.91 22.58 18.51
C LEU A 372 7.51 23.21 18.68
N GLN A 373 6.49 22.41 18.43
CA GLN A 373 5.09 22.80 18.59
C GLN A 373 4.54 22.27 19.93
N LYS A 374 3.46 22.89 20.44
CA LYS A 374 2.76 22.38 21.63
C LYS A 374 2.28 20.94 21.40
N GLY A 375 2.50 20.07 22.37
CA GLY A 375 2.18 18.66 22.31
C GLY A 375 3.40 17.79 22.03
N ILE A 376 3.18 16.65 21.44
CA ILE A 376 4.25 15.71 21.13
C ILE A 376 4.86 16.03 19.76
N ASN A 377 6.19 16.09 19.70
CA ASN A 377 6.96 16.29 18.48
C ASN A 377 7.95 15.13 18.34
N ILE A 378 8.34 14.83 17.11
CA ILE A 378 9.44 13.91 16.80
C ILE A 378 10.67 14.76 16.46
N VAL A 379 11.73 14.64 17.23
CA VAL A 379 12.99 15.36 17.00
C VAL A 379 14.08 14.33 16.76
N ASN A 380 14.63 14.29 15.56
CA ASN A 380 15.66 13.31 15.15
C ASN A 380 15.19 11.86 15.44
N GLY A 381 13.94 11.54 15.06
CA GLY A 381 13.33 10.23 15.31
C GLY A 381 12.86 9.99 16.76
N LYS A 382 12.93 10.99 17.64
CA LYS A 382 12.65 10.86 19.08
C LYS A 382 11.40 11.67 19.47
N LYS A 383 10.53 11.09 20.28
CA LYS A 383 9.28 11.72 20.78
C LYS A 383 9.61 12.76 21.86
N VAL A 384 9.26 14.01 21.62
CA VAL A 384 9.51 15.14 22.55
C VAL A 384 8.19 15.81 22.90
N MET A 385 7.85 15.88 24.20
CA MET A 385 6.65 16.56 24.70
C MET A 385 6.96 18.03 25.03
N VAL A 386 6.28 18.96 24.39
CA VAL A 386 6.32 20.39 24.73
C VAL A 386 5.12 20.75 25.56
N LYS A 387 5.35 21.06 26.85
CA LYS A 387 4.31 21.54 27.79
C LYS A 387 4.05 23.04 27.60
N ASN A 388 2.83 23.49 27.94
CA ASN A 388 2.60 24.94 28.10
C ASN A 388 3.45 25.47 29.25
N HIS A 389 4.24 26.49 29.00
CA HIS A 389 4.57 27.40 30.11
C HIS A 389 3.30 28.17 30.43
N GLY A 390 2.69 27.85 31.57
CA GLY A 390 1.65 28.65 32.11
C GLY A 390 2.20 30.08 32.33
N SER A 391 1.64 31.04 31.62
CA SER A 391 1.77 32.43 32.05
C SER A 391 1.21 32.56 33.46
N LYS A 392 2.06 32.96 34.40
CA LYS A 392 1.62 33.49 35.67
C LYS A 392 0.94 34.83 35.45
#